data_4698d1ec38bd12321060f3cdcd368553
#
_entry.id   4698d1ec38bd12321060f3cdcd368553
#
_cell.length_a   1.000
_cell.length_b   1.000
_cell.length_c   1.000
_cell.angle_alpha   90.00
_cell.angle_beta   90.00
_cell.angle_gamma   90.00
#
_symmetry.space_group_name_H-M   'P 1'
#
loop_
_entity.id
_entity.type
_entity.pdbx_description
1 polymer ?
#
loop_
_entity_poly.entity_id
_entity_poly.type
_entity_poly.pdbx_seq_one_letter_code
_entity_poly.pdbx_strand_id
1 'polypeptide(L)'
;MKLRHSVYAVMLLLCWGAGARADDSGTVITIEGGKFVPSDVTVPANTKVKLIVRNQDQSMSEFESVDLHREKTVTPGGQILVFVGPLSPGSYEFFDDFHPQDRGHLIAK
;
A
#
# COMPACT_ATOMS: atom_id res chain seq x y z
N MET A 1 -19.06 11.25 -61.50
CA MET A 1 -19.17 11.31 -60.60
C MET A 1 -18.66 10.80 -59.68
N LYS A 2 -18.23 10.89 -58.96
CA LYS A 2 -17.66 10.43 -58.06
C LYS A 2 -17.93 10.48 -56.85
N LEU A 3 -17.83 9.86 -56.18
CA LEU A 3 -18.13 9.75 -55.01
C LEU A 3 -17.26 9.63 -54.12
N ARG A 4 -16.97 10.02 -53.36
CA ARG A 4 -16.18 9.89 -52.49
C ARG A 4 -16.59 9.59 -51.30
N HIS A 5 -16.14 8.84 -50.60
CA HIS A 5 -16.43 8.49 -49.43
C HIS A 5 -15.49 8.63 -48.62
N SER A 6 -15.42 9.18 -47.87
CA SER A 6 -14.59 9.32 -47.00
C SER A 6 -14.97 8.69 -45.90
N VAL A 7 -14.35 7.76 -45.64
CA VAL A 7 -14.61 7.11 -44.62
C VAL A 7 -13.85 7.57 -43.57
N TYR A 8 -14.25 7.91 -42.62
CA TYR A 8 -13.60 8.33 -41.59
C TYR A 8 -13.65 7.42 -40.56
N ALA A 9 -12.72 6.84 -40.32
CA ALA A 9 -12.58 6.01 -39.27
C ALA A 9 -12.53 6.82 -38.09
N VAL A 10 -13.34 6.81 -37.44
CA VAL A 10 -13.31 7.48 -36.29
C VAL A 10 -12.68 6.68 -35.31
N MET A 11 -11.57 6.91 -35.01
CA MET A 11 -10.91 6.28 -34.11
C MET A 11 -11.28 6.67 -32.82
N LEU A 12 -11.90 5.94 -32.19
CA LEU A 12 -12.27 6.21 -31.00
C LEU A 12 -11.29 5.91 -30.07
N LEU A 13 -10.60 6.72 -29.66
CA LEU A 13 -9.69 6.50 -28.80
C LEU A 13 -10.20 6.40 -27.49
N LEU A 14 -10.37 5.34 -27.03
CA LEU A 14 -10.78 5.19 -25.79
C LEU A 14 -9.73 5.34 -24.88
N CYS A 15 -9.56 6.31 -24.42
CA CYS A 15 -8.65 6.50 -23.50
C CYS A 15 -9.17 5.99 -22.27
N TRP A 16 -8.90 4.89 -21.97
CA TRP A 16 -9.29 4.40 -20.78
C TRP A 16 -8.44 4.95 -19.80
N GLY A 17 -8.82 5.86 -19.27
CA GLY A 17 -8.07 6.41 -18.29
C GLY A 17 -7.98 5.42 -17.29
N ALA A 18 -7.32 4.51 -17.54
CA ALA A 18 -7.19 3.53 -16.76
C ALA A 18 -6.97 3.96 -15.44
N GLY A 19 -7.77 4.26 -14.94
CA GLY A 19 -7.78 4.20 -13.70
C GLY A 19 -6.72 4.65 -12.93
N ALA A 20 -6.57 5.66 -12.90
CA ALA A 20 -5.69 6.09 -12.05
C ALA A 20 -5.97 5.50 -10.77
N ARG A 21 -5.40 4.49 -10.45
CA ARG A 21 -5.53 4.03 -9.21
C ARG A 21 -4.45 4.56 -8.45
N ALA A 22 -4.33 5.81 -8.38
CA ALA A 22 -3.25 6.39 -7.63
C ALA A 22 -3.26 5.87 -6.23
N ASP A 23 -4.40 5.51 -5.75
CA ASP A 23 -4.46 5.06 -4.39
C ASP A 23 -3.85 3.70 -4.17
N ASP A 24 -3.64 2.98 -5.22
CA ASP A 24 -3.05 1.68 -5.08
C ASP A 24 -1.54 1.69 -5.18
N SER A 25 -0.94 2.85 -5.40
CA SER A 25 0.51 2.86 -5.45
C SER A 25 1.05 2.98 -4.04
N GLY A 26 1.90 2.10 -3.69
CA GLY A 26 2.50 2.06 -2.36
C GLY A 26 2.89 0.65 -2.02
N THR A 27 3.49 0.50 -0.87
CA THR A 27 3.93 -0.79 -0.40
C THR A 27 2.83 -1.39 0.46
N VAL A 28 2.35 -2.55 0.09
CA VAL A 28 1.21 -3.17 0.76
C VAL A 28 1.67 -4.16 1.81
N ILE A 29 1.10 -4.04 3.00
CA ILE A 29 1.28 -4.99 4.07
C ILE A 29 -0.12 -5.47 4.43
N THR A 30 -0.35 -6.76 4.38
CA THR A 30 -1.66 -7.32 4.68
C THR A 30 -1.64 -7.99 6.06
N ILE A 31 -2.71 -7.82 6.81
CA ILE A 31 -2.91 -8.53 8.07
C ILE A 31 -3.86 -9.66 7.75
N GLU A 32 -3.40 -10.87 7.91
CA GLU A 32 -4.19 -12.01 7.52
C GLU A 32 -3.87 -13.19 8.43
N GLY A 33 -4.88 -13.76 9.07
CA GLY A 33 -4.66 -14.86 9.98
C GLY A 33 -3.86 -14.45 11.21
N GLY A 34 -4.01 -13.21 11.63
CA GLY A 34 -3.26 -12.70 12.77
C GLY A 34 -1.79 -12.47 12.48
N LYS A 35 -1.42 -12.30 11.23
CA LYS A 35 -0.03 -12.10 10.88
C LYS A 35 0.12 -11.03 9.82
N PHE A 36 1.26 -10.36 9.82
CA PHE A 36 1.59 -9.44 8.74
C PHE A 36 2.16 -10.25 7.57
N VAL A 37 1.65 -9.98 6.38
CA VAL A 37 2.09 -10.68 5.18
C VAL A 37 2.37 -9.64 4.10
N PRO A 38 3.59 -9.50 3.67
CA PRO A 38 4.79 -10.12 4.20
C PRO A 38 5.18 -9.50 5.54
N SER A 39 5.92 -10.23 6.34
CA SER A 39 6.36 -9.69 7.61
C SER A 39 7.58 -8.81 7.47
N ASP A 40 8.43 -9.10 6.51
CA ASP A 40 9.58 -8.24 6.24
C ASP A 40 9.38 -7.57 4.89
N VAL A 41 9.41 -6.26 4.88
CA VAL A 41 9.08 -5.48 3.70
C VAL A 41 10.23 -4.54 3.37
N THR A 42 10.73 -4.61 2.17
CA THR A 42 11.82 -3.76 1.74
C THR A 42 11.27 -2.50 1.08
N VAL A 43 11.77 -1.36 1.47
CA VAL A 43 11.39 -0.08 0.89
C VAL A 43 12.66 0.72 0.57
N PRO A 44 12.56 1.68 -0.33
CA PRO A 44 13.75 2.48 -0.64
C PRO A 44 14.11 3.39 0.54
N ALA A 45 15.39 3.47 0.82
CA ALA A 45 15.89 4.34 1.88
C ALA A 45 15.92 5.79 1.38
N ASN A 46 15.96 6.71 2.29
CA ASN A 46 16.19 8.12 2.02
C ASN A 46 15.10 8.77 1.13
N THR A 47 13.92 8.24 1.15
CA THR A 47 12.81 8.81 0.41
C THR A 47 11.53 8.55 1.17
N LYS A 48 10.51 9.33 0.89
CA LYS A 48 9.23 9.15 1.56
C LYS A 48 8.55 7.91 1.02
N VAL A 49 7.98 7.12 1.89
CA VAL A 49 7.35 5.86 1.54
C VAL A 49 5.91 5.87 1.99
N LYS A 50 5.03 5.36 1.15
CA LYS A 50 3.64 5.18 1.50
C LYS A 50 3.38 3.72 1.74
N LEU A 51 2.95 3.37 2.94
CA LEU A 51 2.56 2.02 3.27
C LEU A 51 1.04 1.94 3.22
N ILE A 52 0.53 0.84 2.69
CA ILE A 52 -0.89 0.56 2.69
C ILE A 52 -1.06 -0.69 3.55
N VAL A 53 -1.70 -0.55 4.69
CA VAL A 53 -1.89 -1.68 5.58
C VAL A 53 -3.33 -2.12 5.47
N ARG A 54 -3.55 -3.35 5.04
CA ARG A 54 -4.89 -3.89 4.81
C ARG A 54 -5.20 -4.98 5.82
N ASN A 55 -6.31 -4.87 6.51
CA ASN A 55 -6.70 -5.87 7.48
C ASN A 55 -7.74 -6.78 6.84
N GLN A 56 -7.37 -8.01 6.53
CA GLN A 56 -8.28 -8.99 5.95
C GLN A 56 -8.89 -9.89 7.01
N ASP A 57 -8.59 -9.66 8.27
CA ASP A 57 -9.16 -10.44 9.34
C ASP A 57 -10.49 -9.82 9.79
N GLN A 58 -11.21 -10.55 10.59
CA GLN A 58 -12.48 -10.08 11.12
C GLN A 58 -12.31 -9.39 12.46
N SER A 59 -11.10 -9.32 12.97
CA SER A 59 -10.84 -8.62 14.22
C SER A 59 -10.06 -7.34 13.92
N MET A 60 -10.14 -6.41 14.85
CA MET A 60 -9.44 -5.16 14.74
C MET A 60 -7.96 -5.33 14.97
N SER A 61 -7.15 -4.56 14.30
CA SER A 61 -5.71 -4.55 14.51
C SER A 61 -5.24 -3.13 14.74
N GLU A 62 -4.06 -3.00 15.28
CA GLU A 62 -3.46 -1.68 15.42
C GLU A 62 -2.03 -1.75 14.93
N PHE A 63 -1.75 -1.07 13.84
CA PHE A 63 -0.40 -1.00 13.31
C PHE A 63 0.38 -0.03 14.19
N GLU A 64 1.42 -0.52 14.80
CA GLU A 64 2.22 0.31 15.68
C GLU A 64 3.70 0.10 15.43
N SER A 65 4.48 1.16 15.48
CA SER A 65 5.92 1.09 15.38
C SER A 65 6.54 2.16 16.25
N VAL A 66 7.30 1.72 17.23
CA VAL A 66 8.06 2.64 18.06
C VAL A 66 9.17 3.26 17.20
N ASP A 67 9.82 2.44 16.41
CA ASP A 67 10.92 2.90 15.57
C ASP A 67 10.49 3.95 14.55
N LEU A 68 9.29 3.84 14.04
CA LEU A 68 8.79 4.77 13.04
C LEU A 68 7.91 5.87 13.64
N HIS A 69 7.62 5.77 14.93
CA HIS A 69 6.74 6.72 15.63
C HIS A 69 5.36 6.77 14.96
N ARG A 70 4.77 5.60 14.76
CA ARG A 70 3.44 5.51 14.14
C ARG A 70 2.54 4.58 14.93
N GLU A 71 1.27 4.94 14.93
CA GLU A 71 0.27 4.14 15.60
C GLU A 71 -1.06 4.40 14.93
N LYS A 72 -1.73 3.39 14.43
CA LYS A 72 -2.98 3.59 13.74
C LYS A 72 -3.81 2.32 13.73
N THR A 73 -5.08 2.45 14.08
CA THR A 73 -6.01 1.33 14.10
C THR A 73 -6.45 0.98 12.70
N VAL A 74 -6.60 -0.31 12.42
CA VAL A 74 -7.08 -0.80 11.14
C VAL A 74 -8.30 -1.66 11.42
N THR A 75 -9.46 -1.20 10.96
CA THR A 75 -10.71 -1.92 11.21
C THR A 75 -10.76 -3.20 10.38
N PRO A 76 -11.59 -4.17 10.78
CA PRO A 76 -11.73 -5.40 10.00
C PRO A 76 -12.16 -5.09 8.56
N GLY A 77 -11.48 -5.66 7.60
CA GLY A 77 -11.77 -5.43 6.19
C GLY A 77 -11.35 -4.08 5.68
N GLY A 78 -10.74 -3.25 6.52
CA GLY A 78 -10.36 -1.90 6.14
C GLY A 78 -8.89 -1.78 5.79
N GLN A 79 -8.49 -0.58 5.45
CA GLN A 79 -7.08 -0.30 5.20
C GLN A 79 -6.75 1.10 5.64
N ILE A 80 -5.50 1.32 5.92
CA ILE A 80 -4.97 2.63 6.30
C ILE A 80 -3.76 2.95 5.46
N LEU A 81 -3.46 4.21 5.36
CA LEU A 81 -2.23 4.69 4.73
C LEU A 81 -1.32 5.19 5.81
N VAL A 82 -0.08 4.79 5.76
CA VAL A 82 0.93 5.23 6.72
C VAL A 82 2.11 5.76 5.93
N PHE A 83 2.42 7.02 6.11
CA PHE A 83 3.56 7.63 5.43
C PHE A 83 4.74 7.64 6.38
N VAL A 84 5.87 7.16 5.93
CA VAL A 84 7.08 7.10 6.72
C VAL A 84 8.25 7.61 5.91
N GLY A 85 9.29 8.01 6.58
CA GLY A 85 10.53 8.40 5.93
C GLY A 85 10.60 9.88 5.63
N PRO A 86 11.71 10.27 5.05
CA PRO A 86 12.82 9.44 4.57
C PRO A 86 13.51 8.68 5.71
N LEU A 87 13.81 7.43 5.46
CA LEU A 87 14.45 6.58 6.48
C LEU A 87 15.88 6.29 6.09
N SER A 88 16.75 6.33 7.06
CA SER A 88 18.12 5.88 6.83
C SER A 88 18.10 4.38 6.58
N PRO A 89 19.08 3.84 5.87
CA PRO A 89 19.15 2.39 5.69
C PRO A 89 19.14 1.69 7.03
N GLY A 90 18.31 0.69 7.18
CA GLY A 90 18.20 -0.03 8.43
C GLY A 90 16.91 -0.81 8.51
N SER A 91 16.67 -1.39 9.67
CA SER A 91 15.51 -2.21 9.93
C SER A 91 14.66 -1.54 11.00
N TYR A 92 13.37 -1.44 10.75
CA TYR A 92 12.45 -0.73 11.62
C TYR A 92 11.29 -1.68 11.95
N GLU A 93 11.13 -2.00 13.22
CA GLU A 93 10.12 -2.98 13.63
C GLU A 93 8.74 -2.36 13.71
N PHE A 94 7.72 -3.12 13.34
CA PHE A 94 6.34 -2.77 13.59
C PHE A 94 5.62 -4.00 14.17
N PHE A 95 4.49 -3.79 14.79
CA PHE A 95 3.75 -4.87 15.41
C PHE A 95 2.28 -4.49 15.51
N ASP A 96 1.44 -5.48 15.84
CA ASP A 96 0.03 -5.24 16.04
C ASP A 96 -0.17 -5.14 17.55
N ASP A 97 -0.53 -3.97 18.04
CA ASP A 97 -0.65 -3.78 19.47
C ASP A 97 -1.78 -4.59 20.10
N PHE A 98 -2.77 -4.99 19.30
CA PHE A 98 -3.81 -5.86 19.81
C PHE A 98 -3.38 -7.33 19.77
N HIS A 99 -2.33 -7.65 19.06
CA HIS A 99 -1.79 -8.99 18.95
C HIS A 99 -0.27 -8.88 18.96
N PRO A 100 0.33 -8.60 20.13
CA PRO A 100 1.75 -8.18 20.17
C PRO A 100 2.76 -9.19 19.66
N GLN A 101 2.38 -10.45 19.52
CA GLN A 101 3.28 -11.44 18.98
C GLN A 101 3.38 -11.31 17.45
N ASP A 102 2.47 -10.57 16.82
CA ASP A 102 2.51 -10.39 15.39
C ASP A 102 3.42 -9.20 15.09
N ARG A 103 4.59 -9.47 14.52
CA ARG A 103 5.60 -8.45 14.30
C ARG A 103 6.19 -8.56 12.92
N GLY A 104 6.68 -7.46 12.42
CA GLY A 104 7.38 -7.43 11.15
C GLY A 104 8.42 -6.33 11.12
N HIS A 105 9.12 -6.21 10.01
CA HIS A 105 10.17 -5.23 9.86
C HIS A 105 10.09 -4.54 8.52
N LEU A 106 10.28 -3.23 8.55
CA LEU A 106 10.42 -2.45 7.36
C LEU A 106 11.92 -2.30 7.15
N ILE A 107 12.41 -2.78 6.04
CA ILE A 107 13.85 -2.75 5.76
C ILE A 107 14.11 -1.71 4.69
N ALA A 108 14.78 -0.64 5.09
CA ALA A 108 15.09 0.45 4.18
C ALA A 108 16.50 0.23 3.59
N LYS A 109 16.58 0.20 2.29
CA LYS A 109 17.89 0.04 1.67
C LYS A 109 17.92 0.48 0.20
#